data_3d36864feab932e96c74fc13d3e49915
#
_entry.id   3d36864feab932e96c74fc13d3e49915
#
_cell.length_a   1.000
_cell.length_b   1.000
_cell.length_c   1.000
_cell.angle_alpha   90.00
_cell.angle_beta   90.00
_cell.angle_gamma   90.00
#
_symmetry.space_group_name_H-M   'P 1'
#
loop_
_entity.id
_entity.type
_entity.pdbx_description
1 polymer ?
#
loop_
_entity_poly.entity_id
_entity_poly.type
_entity_poly.pdbx_seq_one_letter_code
_entity_poly.pdbx_strand_id
1 'polypeptide(L)'
;MLFRSARWLQLASVATDGSPRVRTLVFRGWAAAATLDLLTDGRSAKAAELRQEPRVELCWLLPKARCQFRLRGERLQLSPEAALAARQQHWQQLNPGARALWGWPQPGGPFEAAAPFPAELADGTPLPDAFELVRIEVQQVELLELTGHPHQRRRWRADQGWGEERLNP
;
A
#
# COMPACT_ATOMS: atom_id res chain seq x y z
N MET A 1 21.20 6.96 -0.66
CA MET A 1 20.63 5.78 -0.01
C MET A 1 19.55 6.09 1.05
N LEU A 2 19.08 7.33 1.13
CA LEU A 2 18.22 7.85 2.21
C LEU A 2 16.70 7.74 1.97
N PHE A 3 16.25 7.29 0.78
CA PHE A 3 14.85 7.40 0.39
C PHE A 3 14.08 6.07 0.31
N ARG A 4 14.72 4.92 0.48
CA ARG A 4 14.03 3.63 0.36
C ARG A 4 13.09 3.37 1.56
N SER A 5 13.52 3.67 2.77
CA SER A 5 12.68 3.48 3.97
C SER A 5 11.49 4.44 4.06
N ALA A 6 11.60 5.63 3.45
CA ALA A 6 10.50 6.60 3.40
C ALA A 6 9.33 6.16 2.51
N ARG A 7 9.47 5.07 1.76
CA ARG A 7 8.38 4.48 0.95
C ARG A 7 7.66 3.31 1.64
N TRP A 8 8.11 2.89 2.81
CA TRP A 8 7.48 1.80 3.53
C TRP A 8 6.39 2.34 4.44
N LEU A 9 5.21 1.79 4.30
CA LEU A 9 4.08 2.08 5.17
C LEU A 9 3.44 0.77 5.63
N GLN A 10 2.81 0.80 6.78
CA GLN A 10 2.01 -0.31 7.28
C GLN A 10 0.58 -0.13 6.81
N LEU A 11 0.01 -1.20 6.25
CA LEU A 11 -1.40 -1.28 5.88
C LEU A 11 -2.12 -2.20 6.86
N ALA A 12 -3.13 -1.67 7.51
CA ALA A 12 -4.09 -2.43 8.30
C ALA A 12 -5.32 -2.77 7.46
N SER A 13 -5.76 -4.03 7.52
CA SER A 13 -6.98 -4.55 6.90
C SER A 13 -7.71 -5.46 7.88
N VAL A 14 -8.88 -5.93 7.50
CA VAL A 14 -9.69 -6.86 8.28
C VAL A 14 -9.75 -8.19 7.54
N ALA A 15 -9.41 -9.27 8.23
CA ALA A 15 -9.53 -10.62 7.70
C ALA A 15 -10.99 -11.07 7.66
N THR A 16 -11.25 -12.16 6.95
CA THR A 16 -12.60 -12.74 6.80
C THR A 16 -13.26 -13.13 8.13
N ASP A 17 -12.45 -13.44 9.13
CA ASP A 17 -12.91 -13.74 10.51
C ASP A 17 -13.10 -12.48 11.39
N GLY A 18 -12.98 -11.28 10.80
CA GLY A 18 -13.06 -10.00 11.49
C GLY A 18 -11.79 -9.59 12.24
N SER A 19 -10.75 -10.40 12.26
CA SER A 19 -9.52 -10.07 13.00
C SER A 19 -8.68 -9.03 12.23
N PRO A 20 -8.02 -8.09 12.95
CA PRO A 20 -7.15 -7.10 12.32
C PRO A 20 -5.87 -7.75 11.78
N ARG A 21 -5.41 -7.27 10.65
CA ARG A 21 -4.16 -7.67 10.01
C ARG A 21 -3.34 -6.44 9.69
N VAL A 22 -2.01 -6.54 9.84
CA VAL A 22 -1.08 -5.48 9.48
C VAL A 22 0.14 -6.04 8.76
N ARG A 23 0.61 -5.34 7.74
CA ARG A 23 1.85 -5.67 7.00
C ARG A 23 2.45 -4.42 6.38
N THR A 24 3.73 -4.49 6.09
CA THR A 24 4.45 -3.41 5.40
C THR A 24 4.26 -3.56 3.89
N LEU A 25 3.94 -2.45 3.23
CA LEU A 25 3.89 -2.31 1.78
C LEU A 25 4.75 -1.14 1.32
N VAL A 26 5.03 -1.11 0.04
CA VAL A 26 5.80 -0.04 -0.60
C VAL A 26 4.85 0.93 -1.28
N PHE A 27 4.88 2.20 -0.88
CA PHE A 27 4.21 3.29 -1.59
C PHE A 27 4.76 3.40 -3.02
N ARG A 28 3.87 3.41 -4.00
CA ARG A 28 4.23 3.42 -5.43
C ARG A 28 4.00 4.76 -6.12
N GLY A 29 3.25 5.63 -5.51
CA GLY A 29 2.99 6.98 -6.01
C GLY A 29 1.57 7.44 -5.69
N TRP A 30 1.33 8.71 -5.95
CA TRP A 30 0.01 9.30 -5.94
C TRP A 30 -0.59 9.20 -7.36
N ALA A 31 -1.77 8.59 -7.46
CA ALA A 31 -2.53 8.51 -8.70
C ALA A 31 -3.37 9.77 -8.93
N ALA A 32 -3.77 10.43 -7.85
CA ALA A 32 -4.47 11.71 -7.80
C ALA A 32 -4.19 12.41 -6.46
N ALA A 33 -4.75 13.60 -6.23
CA ALA A 33 -4.49 14.41 -5.04
C ALA A 33 -4.67 13.66 -3.70
N ALA A 34 -5.69 12.80 -3.60
CA ALA A 34 -5.96 12.00 -2.40
C ALA A 34 -6.03 10.50 -2.70
N THR A 35 -5.35 10.05 -3.74
CA THR A 35 -5.41 8.64 -4.19
C THR A 35 -4.01 8.10 -4.38
N LEU A 36 -3.65 7.04 -3.66
CA LEU A 36 -2.33 6.42 -3.70
C LEU A 36 -2.36 4.99 -4.22
N ASP A 37 -1.25 4.56 -4.79
CA ASP A 37 -1.06 3.22 -5.35
C ASP A 37 -0.09 2.39 -4.52
N LEU A 38 -0.51 1.14 -4.27
CA LEU A 38 0.28 0.05 -3.70
C LEU A 38 0.21 -1.14 -4.65
N LEU A 39 1.18 -2.04 -4.56
CA LEU A 39 1.20 -3.27 -5.36
C LEU A 39 1.17 -4.48 -4.44
N THR A 40 0.49 -5.53 -4.86
CA THR A 40 0.43 -6.80 -4.15
C THR A 40 0.36 -7.98 -5.09
N ASP A 41 0.60 -9.16 -4.54
CA ASP A 41 0.26 -10.41 -5.20
C ASP A 41 -1.23 -10.69 -4.98
N GLY A 42 -2.00 -10.81 -6.05
CA GLY A 42 -3.44 -11.09 -6.03
C GLY A 42 -3.82 -12.45 -5.43
N ARG A 43 -2.82 -13.36 -5.29
CA ARG A 43 -2.97 -14.67 -4.64
C ARG A 43 -2.82 -14.59 -3.12
N SER A 44 -2.38 -13.45 -2.57
CA SER A 44 -2.14 -13.28 -1.14
C SER A 44 -3.45 -13.13 -0.34
N ALA A 45 -3.42 -13.52 0.94
CA ALA A 45 -4.55 -13.32 1.86
C ALA A 45 -5.00 -11.85 1.91
N LYS A 46 -4.05 -10.92 1.91
CA LYS A 46 -4.30 -9.48 1.88
C LYS A 46 -5.16 -9.05 0.69
N ALA A 47 -4.92 -9.61 -0.50
CA ALA A 47 -5.71 -9.29 -1.68
C ALA A 47 -7.17 -9.74 -1.51
N ALA A 48 -7.39 -10.91 -0.92
CA ALA A 48 -8.73 -11.42 -0.60
C ALA A 48 -9.42 -10.55 0.48
N GLU A 49 -8.70 -10.20 1.55
CA GLU A 49 -9.17 -9.30 2.61
C GLU A 49 -9.68 -7.97 2.03
N LEU A 50 -8.87 -7.32 1.18
CA LEU A 50 -9.19 -6.03 0.57
C LEU A 50 -10.33 -6.09 -0.47
N ARG A 51 -10.62 -7.26 -1.02
CA ARG A 51 -11.80 -7.44 -1.89
C ARG A 51 -13.09 -7.55 -1.08
N GLN A 52 -13.02 -8.17 0.10
CA GLN A 52 -14.16 -8.38 0.98
C GLN A 52 -14.45 -7.13 1.82
N GLU A 53 -13.41 -6.52 2.41
CA GLU A 53 -13.50 -5.31 3.21
C GLU A 53 -12.52 -4.27 2.66
N PRO A 54 -13.02 -3.28 1.90
CA PRO A 54 -12.16 -2.32 1.22
C PRO A 54 -11.56 -1.25 2.15
N ARG A 55 -12.10 -1.08 3.36
CA ARG A 55 -11.62 -0.08 4.31
C ARG A 55 -10.24 -0.43 4.85
N VAL A 56 -9.37 0.57 4.91
CA VAL A 56 -8.00 0.42 5.38
C VAL A 56 -7.58 1.59 6.26
N GLU A 57 -6.59 1.34 7.08
CA GLU A 57 -5.79 2.40 7.68
C GLU A 57 -4.31 2.17 7.35
N LEU A 58 -3.63 3.22 6.89
CA LEU A 58 -2.21 3.20 6.61
C LEU A 58 -1.48 3.98 7.69
N CYS A 59 -0.40 3.41 8.21
CA CYS A 59 0.51 4.10 9.11
C CYS A 59 1.85 4.32 8.39
N TRP A 60 2.22 5.58 8.24
CA TRP A 60 3.46 5.98 7.58
C TRP A 60 4.36 6.71 8.56
N LEU A 61 5.30 5.98 9.13
CA LEU A 61 6.28 6.53 10.05
C LEU A 61 7.46 7.12 9.29
N LEU A 62 7.79 8.36 9.58
CA LEU A 62 8.97 9.07 9.08
C LEU A 62 9.92 9.39 10.25
N PRO A 63 10.80 8.44 10.65
CA PRO A 63 11.59 8.54 11.89
C PRO A 63 12.49 9.77 11.93
N LYS A 64 13.10 10.14 10.79
CA LYS A 64 13.99 11.32 10.71
C LYS A 64 13.24 12.63 10.90
N ALA A 65 12.01 12.71 10.40
CA ALA A 65 11.14 13.86 10.62
C ALA A 65 10.42 13.81 11.97
N ARG A 66 10.60 12.72 12.74
CA ARG A 66 9.93 12.48 14.02
C ARG A 66 8.42 12.69 13.91
N CYS A 67 7.82 12.17 12.84
CA CYS A 67 6.39 12.29 12.61
C CYS A 67 5.80 10.98 12.05
N GLN A 68 4.50 10.82 12.27
CA GLN A 68 3.70 9.71 11.78
C GLN A 68 2.46 10.25 11.09
N PHE A 69 2.26 9.79 9.87
CA PHE A 69 0.98 9.96 9.17
C PHE A 69 0.11 8.72 9.37
N ARG A 70 -1.18 8.92 9.63
CA ARG A 70 -2.20 7.90 9.54
C ARG A 70 -3.18 8.33 8.45
N LEU A 71 -3.41 7.45 7.47
CA LEU A 71 -4.27 7.69 6.33
C LEU A 71 -5.39 6.67 6.38
N ARG A 72 -6.60 7.12 6.56
CA ARG A 72 -7.79 6.28 6.53
C ARG A 72 -8.47 6.42 5.19
N GLY A 73 -8.87 5.30 4.59
CA GLY A 73 -9.49 5.32 3.28
C GLY A 73 -10.01 3.96 2.84
N GLU A 74 -10.31 3.84 1.56
CA GLU A 74 -10.90 2.64 0.97
C GLU A 74 -10.20 2.27 -0.33
N ARG A 75 -10.13 0.97 -0.60
CA ARG A 75 -9.71 0.47 -1.88
C ARG A 75 -10.73 0.85 -2.95
N LEU A 76 -10.27 1.60 -3.96
CA LEU A 76 -11.08 1.92 -5.13
C LEU A 76 -11.23 0.71 -6.05
N GLN A 77 -12.45 0.49 -6.51
CA GLN A 77 -12.72 -0.41 -7.62
C GLN A 77 -12.60 0.36 -8.93
N LEU A 78 -11.62 -0.01 -9.74
CA LEU A 78 -11.40 0.57 -11.06
C LEU A 78 -12.19 -0.19 -12.12
N SER A 79 -12.51 0.46 -13.23
CA SER A 79 -12.96 -0.28 -14.42
C SER A 79 -11.87 -1.25 -14.89
N PRO A 80 -12.23 -2.35 -15.58
CA PRO A 80 -11.23 -3.30 -16.09
C PRO A 80 -10.14 -2.64 -16.93
N GLU A 81 -10.51 -1.68 -17.77
CA GLU A 81 -9.60 -0.95 -18.66
C GLU A 81 -8.64 -0.07 -17.86
N ALA A 82 -9.16 0.70 -16.89
CA ALA A 82 -8.35 1.56 -16.03
C ALA A 82 -7.40 0.74 -15.13
N ALA A 83 -7.89 -0.38 -14.61
CA ALA A 83 -7.08 -1.30 -13.81
C ALA A 83 -5.94 -1.91 -14.63
N LEU A 84 -6.23 -2.36 -15.87
CA LEU A 84 -5.22 -2.92 -16.75
C LEU A 84 -4.15 -1.88 -17.13
N ALA A 85 -4.56 -0.68 -17.54
CA ALA A 85 -3.64 0.39 -17.90
C ALA A 85 -2.71 0.76 -16.74
N ALA A 86 -3.24 0.93 -15.52
CA ALA A 86 -2.45 1.25 -14.34
C ALA A 86 -1.52 0.09 -13.94
N ARG A 87 -1.96 -1.17 -14.02
CA ARG A 87 -1.12 -2.36 -13.78
C ARG A 87 0.04 -2.42 -14.78
N GLN A 88 -0.21 -2.20 -16.06
CA GLN A 88 0.82 -2.18 -17.12
C GLN A 88 1.85 -1.08 -16.83
N GLN A 89 1.41 0.12 -16.51
CA GLN A 89 2.29 1.23 -16.19
C GLN A 89 3.21 0.89 -15.00
N HIS A 90 2.66 0.38 -13.90
CA HIS A 90 3.46 0.00 -12.74
C HIS A 90 4.40 -1.17 -13.03
N TRP A 91 3.94 -2.17 -13.79
CA TRP A 91 4.76 -3.31 -14.18
C TRP A 91 6.00 -2.91 -14.97
N GLN A 92 5.84 -2.00 -15.93
CA GLN A 92 6.94 -1.47 -16.73
C GLN A 92 7.97 -0.68 -15.90
N GLN A 93 7.54 -0.03 -14.82
CA GLN A 93 8.41 0.73 -13.92
C GLN A 93 9.19 -0.12 -12.93
N LEU A 94 8.83 -1.40 -12.75
CA LEU A 94 9.57 -2.30 -11.88
C LEU A 94 10.86 -2.76 -12.55
N ASN A 95 11.94 -2.81 -11.76
CA ASN A 95 13.16 -3.47 -12.21
C ASN A 95 13.01 -5.01 -12.15
N PRO A 96 13.88 -5.78 -12.84
CA PRO A 96 13.80 -7.25 -12.91
C PRO A 96 13.74 -7.93 -11.53
N GLY A 97 14.54 -7.49 -10.56
CA GLY A 97 14.53 -8.06 -9.20
C GLY A 97 13.23 -7.77 -8.44
N ALA A 98 12.61 -6.59 -8.66
CA ALA A 98 11.32 -6.29 -8.04
C ALA A 98 10.17 -7.10 -8.65
N ARG A 99 10.25 -7.42 -9.95
CA ARG A 99 9.27 -8.30 -10.63
C ARG A 99 9.35 -9.74 -10.16
N ALA A 100 10.51 -10.20 -9.68
CA ALA A 100 10.76 -11.57 -9.26
C ALA A 100 9.69 -12.15 -8.32
N LEU A 101 9.16 -11.33 -7.43
CA LEU A 101 8.14 -11.73 -6.45
C LEU A 101 6.89 -12.37 -7.08
N TRP A 102 6.52 -11.96 -8.29
CA TRP A 102 5.38 -12.53 -9.03
C TRP A 102 5.70 -13.81 -9.80
N GLY A 103 6.98 -14.19 -9.87
CA GLY A 103 7.43 -15.50 -10.34
C GLY A 103 7.56 -16.53 -9.22
N TRP A 104 7.39 -16.14 -7.95
CA TRP A 104 7.48 -17.02 -6.80
C TRP A 104 6.19 -17.83 -6.60
N PRO A 105 6.26 -18.94 -5.83
CA PRO A 105 5.08 -19.67 -5.38
C PRO A 105 4.07 -18.77 -4.65
N GLN A 106 2.86 -19.31 -4.45
CA GLN A 106 1.78 -18.57 -3.78
C GLN A 106 2.21 -18.07 -2.39
N PRO A 107 2.06 -16.76 -2.10
CA PRO A 107 2.37 -16.21 -0.79
C PRO A 107 1.55 -16.87 0.33
N GLY A 108 2.22 -17.27 1.42
CA GLY A 108 1.58 -17.91 2.57
C GLY A 108 1.28 -19.39 2.40
N GLY A 109 1.62 -20.01 1.25
CA GLY A 109 1.58 -21.45 1.06
C GLY A 109 2.70 -22.17 1.83
N PRO A 110 2.67 -23.52 1.88
CA PRO A 110 3.76 -24.32 2.42
C PRO A 110 5.08 -24.01 1.70
N PHE A 111 6.17 -23.95 2.46
CA PHE A 111 7.48 -23.75 1.86
C PHE A 111 8.01 -25.05 1.23
N GLU A 112 8.33 -24.98 -0.05
CA GLU A 112 8.93 -26.06 -0.82
C GLU A 112 10.29 -25.59 -1.34
N ALA A 113 11.37 -26.18 -0.83
CA ALA A 113 12.73 -25.77 -1.19
C ALA A 113 13.06 -25.97 -2.68
N ALA A 114 12.38 -26.91 -3.34
CA ALA A 114 12.55 -27.18 -4.77
C ALA A 114 11.69 -26.29 -5.69
N ALA A 115 10.80 -25.47 -5.11
CA ALA A 115 9.97 -24.56 -5.89
C ALA A 115 10.81 -23.44 -6.53
N PRO A 116 10.37 -22.88 -7.68
CA PRO A 116 11.13 -21.82 -8.32
C PRO A 116 11.00 -20.50 -7.53
N PHE A 117 12.15 -19.96 -7.15
CA PHE A 117 12.27 -18.62 -6.56
C PHE A 117 13.25 -17.80 -7.42
N PRO A 118 12.84 -17.35 -8.62
CA PRO A 118 13.71 -16.57 -9.47
C PRO A 118 14.20 -15.30 -8.75
N ALA A 119 15.48 -14.96 -8.94
CA ALA A 119 16.04 -13.72 -8.41
C ALA A 119 15.56 -12.49 -9.18
N GLU A 120 15.19 -12.70 -10.44
CA GLU A 120 14.71 -11.64 -11.35
C GLU A 120 13.75 -12.21 -12.41
N LEU A 121 12.90 -11.34 -12.94
CA LEU A 121 12.15 -11.56 -14.19
C LEU A 121 12.61 -10.53 -15.20
N ALA A 122 13.01 -10.99 -16.38
CA ALA A 122 13.60 -10.17 -17.43
C ALA A 122 12.67 -9.03 -17.89
N ASP A 123 13.26 -8.00 -18.47
CA ASP A 123 12.53 -6.99 -19.19
C ASP A 123 11.74 -7.65 -20.37
N GLY A 124 10.51 -7.20 -20.58
CA GLY A 124 9.61 -7.82 -21.53
C GLY A 124 8.81 -9.02 -21.00
N THR A 125 9.06 -9.48 -19.74
CA THR A 125 8.18 -10.46 -19.11
C THR A 125 6.73 -9.96 -19.12
N PRO A 126 5.76 -10.74 -19.64
CA PRO A 126 4.36 -10.35 -19.66
C PRO A 126 3.82 -10.02 -18.27
N LEU A 127 2.86 -9.11 -18.21
CA LEU A 127 2.15 -8.76 -16.97
C LEU A 127 1.45 -10.00 -16.40
N PRO A 128 1.84 -10.50 -15.20
CA PRO A 128 1.18 -11.65 -14.60
C PRO A 128 -0.25 -11.31 -14.12
N ASP A 129 -1.16 -12.27 -14.20
CA ASP A 129 -2.51 -12.11 -13.65
C ASP A 129 -2.49 -11.81 -12.15
N ALA A 130 -1.54 -12.42 -11.43
CA ALA A 130 -1.33 -12.19 -10.01
C ALA A 130 -0.78 -10.80 -9.64
N PHE A 131 -0.33 -10.00 -10.61
CA PHE A 131 0.12 -8.63 -10.34
C PHE A 131 -1.08 -7.74 -10.07
N GLU A 132 -1.35 -7.40 -8.82
CA GLU A 132 -2.53 -6.63 -8.42
C GLU A 132 -2.16 -5.23 -7.96
N LEU A 133 -2.86 -4.24 -8.51
CA LEU A 133 -2.84 -2.84 -8.06
C LEU A 133 -3.87 -2.67 -6.94
N VAL A 134 -3.44 -2.11 -5.84
CA VAL A 134 -4.29 -1.66 -4.74
C VAL A 134 -4.26 -0.13 -4.74
N ARG A 135 -5.28 0.47 -5.30
CA ARG A 135 -5.49 1.92 -5.29
C ARG A 135 -6.36 2.30 -4.12
N ILE A 136 -5.87 3.20 -3.28
CA ILE A 136 -6.57 3.65 -2.07
C ILE A 136 -6.99 5.11 -2.26
N GLU A 137 -8.29 5.39 -2.12
CA GLU A 137 -8.82 6.73 -1.94
C GLU A 137 -8.74 7.09 -0.47
N VAL A 138 -7.97 8.13 -0.17
CA VAL A 138 -7.77 8.62 1.20
C VAL A 138 -8.92 9.55 1.56
N GLN A 139 -9.57 9.26 2.67
CA GLN A 139 -10.71 10.03 3.19
C GLN A 139 -10.35 10.85 4.43
N GLN A 140 -9.31 10.46 5.14
CA GLN A 140 -8.81 11.15 6.32
C GLN A 140 -7.29 11.03 6.41
N VAL A 141 -6.65 12.12 6.79
CA VAL A 141 -5.23 12.17 7.13
C VAL A 141 -5.09 12.68 8.56
N GLU A 142 -4.28 12.00 9.37
CA GLU A 142 -3.79 12.52 10.64
C GLU A 142 -2.27 12.58 10.62
N LEU A 143 -1.73 13.67 11.16
CA LEU A 143 -0.30 13.86 11.39
C LEU A 143 -0.05 14.03 12.87
N LEU A 144 0.81 13.18 13.42
CA LEU A 144 1.37 13.33 14.75
C LEU A 144 2.85 13.71 14.62
N GLU A 145 3.20 14.89 15.11
CA GLU A 145 4.58 15.40 15.16
C GLU A 145 5.10 15.32 16.59
N LEU A 146 6.25 14.65 16.75
CA LEU A 146 6.91 14.43 18.04
C LEU A 146 8.01 15.47 18.29
N THR A 147 8.03 16.54 17.50
CA THR A 147 8.92 17.69 17.68
C THR A 147 8.22 18.74 18.55
N GLY A 148 8.95 19.30 19.50
CA GLY A 148 8.40 20.33 20.40
C GLY A 148 7.64 19.75 21.62
N HIS A 149 7.16 20.66 22.46
CA HIS A 149 6.37 20.36 23.66
C HIS A 149 5.26 21.40 23.80
N PRO A 150 3.98 20.98 23.82
CA PRO A 150 3.48 19.63 23.59
C PRO A 150 3.70 19.16 22.17
N HIS A 151 3.59 17.85 21.95
CA HIS A 151 3.53 17.29 20.61
C HIS A 151 2.33 17.87 19.86
N GLN A 152 2.37 17.81 18.54
CA GLN A 152 1.27 18.34 17.73
C GLN A 152 0.55 17.22 17.00
N ARG A 153 -0.79 17.24 17.03
CA ARG A 153 -1.63 16.34 16.27
C ARG A 153 -2.61 17.16 15.43
N ARG A 154 -2.64 16.88 14.13
CA ARG A 154 -3.53 17.54 13.17
C ARG A 154 -4.28 16.51 12.38
N ARG A 155 -5.48 16.85 11.94
CA ARG A 155 -6.35 16.00 11.14
C ARG A 155 -6.97 16.81 10.01
N TRP A 156 -7.15 16.14 8.86
CA TRP A 156 -7.86 16.63 7.69
C TRP A 156 -8.81 15.55 7.22
N ARG A 157 -10.04 15.91 6.84
CA ARG A 157 -11.06 14.99 6.37
C ARG A 157 -11.67 15.45 5.07
N ALA A 158 -11.91 14.52 4.13
CA ALA A 158 -12.50 14.81 2.82
C ALA A 158 -13.93 15.35 2.94
N ASP A 159 -14.74 14.78 3.83
CA ASP A 159 -16.12 15.20 4.11
C ASP A 159 -16.23 16.60 4.73
N GLN A 160 -15.11 17.19 5.13
CA GLN A 160 -14.99 18.53 5.68
C GLN A 160 -14.13 19.45 4.80
N GLY A 161 -13.99 19.12 3.52
CA GLY A 161 -13.24 19.93 2.57
C GLY A 161 -11.75 20.04 2.88
N TRP A 162 -11.18 19.05 3.59
CA TRP A 162 -9.76 19.03 3.98
C TRP A 162 -9.33 20.19 4.89
N GLY A 163 -10.27 20.80 5.64
CA GLY A 163 -9.93 21.78 6.66
C GLY A 163 -9.07 21.20 7.77
N GLU A 164 -8.05 21.97 8.24
CA GLU A 164 -7.19 21.55 9.35
C GLU A 164 -7.95 21.58 10.67
N GLU A 165 -7.90 20.50 11.40
CA GLU A 165 -8.39 20.37 12.77
C GLU A 165 -7.24 20.01 13.70
N ARG A 166 -7.05 20.78 14.76
CA ARG A 166 -6.06 20.49 15.82
C ARG A 166 -6.64 19.59 16.88
N LEU A 167 -5.92 18.56 17.24
CA LEU A 167 -6.28 17.58 18.25
C LEU A 167 -5.25 17.54 19.38
N ASN A 168 -5.67 17.05 20.54
CA ASN A 168 -4.71 16.68 21.59
C ASN A 168 -3.84 15.52 21.06
N PRO A 169 -2.52 15.57 21.28
CA PRO A 169 -1.60 14.54 20.84
C PRO A 169 -1.81 13.20 21.52
#